data_2ad55b5552cee5082c4072e8c541059c
#
_entry.id   2ad55b5552cee5082c4072e8c541059c
#
_cell.length_a   1.000
_cell.length_b   1.000
_cell.length_c   1.000
_cell.angle_alpha   90.00
_cell.angle_beta   90.00
_cell.angle_gamma   90.00
#
_symmetry.space_group_name_H-M   'P 1'
#
loop_
_entity.id
_entity.type
_entity.pdbx_description
1 polymer ?
#
loop_
_entity_poly.entity_id
_entity_poly.type
_entity_poly.pdbx_seq_one_letter_code
_entity_poly.pdbx_strand_id
1 'polypeptide(L)'
;MELVQKKGSNKHTFTFHDDYFNYAVEDKNGSLDENFRYIDFPNKSSVVIERNEWLRNVGALWIVIGLFQLGSAMYAGDPLSGKGFWMVIGIVCIGWSYFSTIKYSVFAMDPIKVYVIQERYHDVIVEEIKGRRIQQLRKYYGDVDPENDPENEIEKFRWLQKEGVISEEELKQKIAEIEFLKHDVQAQYVN
;
A
#
# COMPACT_ATOMS: atom_id res chain seq x y z
N MET A 1 -13.14 11.15 9.48
CA MET A 1 -13.23 9.69 9.75
C MET A 1 -11.85 9.19 10.13
N GLU A 2 -11.75 8.32 11.12
CA GLU A 2 -10.46 7.76 11.56
C GLU A 2 -10.51 6.23 11.48
N LEU A 3 -9.46 5.62 10.94
CA LEU A 3 -9.29 4.16 10.89
C LEU A 3 -7.92 3.78 11.47
N VAL A 4 -7.93 2.79 12.36
CA VAL A 4 -6.72 2.32 13.05
C VAL A 4 -6.49 0.85 12.72
N GLN A 5 -5.28 0.55 12.26
CA GLN A 5 -4.79 -0.81 12.11
C GLN A 5 -3.70 -1.08 13.16
N LYS A 6 -3.77 -2.23 13.82
CA LYS A 6 -2.77 -2.63 14.83
C LYS A 6 -2.40 -4.08 14.66
N LYS A 7 -1.10 -4.35 14.54
CA LYS A 7 -0.58 -5.71 14.55
C LYS A 7 0.77 -5.78 15.26
N GLY A 8 0.83 -6.54 16.34
CA GLY A 8 2.00 -6.57 17.22
C GLY A 8 2.23 -5.21 17.87
N SER A 9 3.42 -4.65 17.70
CA SER A 9 3.78 -3.29 18.17
C SER A 9 3.49 -2.20 17.15
N ASN A 10 3.12 -2.56 15.92
CA ASN A 10 2.91 -1.60 14.84
C ASN A 10 1.45 -1.12 14.88
N LYS A 11 1.28 0.19 14.99
CA LYS A 11 -0.02 0.88 14.96
C LYS A 11 0.02 1.92 13.84
N HIS A 12 -0.92 1.81 12.91
CA HIS A 12 -1.09 2.74 11.80
C HIS A 12 -2.44 3.40 11.95
N THR A 13 -2.46 4.72 11.97
CA THR A 13 -3.68 5.52 12.09
C THR A 13 -3.85 6.35 10.83
N PHE A 14 -5.03 6.30 10.23
CA PHE A 14 -5.42 7.06 9.05
C PHE A 14 -6.56 7.97 9.44
N THR A 15 -6.34 9.29 9.42
CA THR A 15 -7.37 10.28 9.67
C THR A 15 -7.71 11.01 8.37
N PHE A 16 -8.97 10.88 7.92
CA PHE A 16 -9.43 11.41 6.64
C PHE A 16 -10.07 12.78 6.82
N HIS A 17 -9.46 13.80 6.19
CA HIS A 17 -9.97 15.17 6.06
C HIS A 17 -10.49 15.40 4.64
N ASP A 18 -11.07 16.54 4.36
CA ASP A 18 -11.69 16.82 3.05
C ASP A 18 -10.66 16.87 1.93
N ASP A 19 -9.50 17.53 2.14
CA ASP A 19 -8.49 17.75 1.11
C ASP A 19 -7.22 16.93 1.27
N TYR A 20 -7.03 16.26 2.42
CA TYR A 20 -5.85 15.47 2.73
C TYR A 20 -6.18 14.36 3.72
N PHE A 21 -5.31 13.39 3.84
CA PHE A 21 -5.34 12.44 4.95
C PHE A 21 -4.06 12.56 5.79
N ASN A 22 -4.23 12.38 7.09
CA ASN A 22 -3.13 12.25 8.02
C ASN A 22 -2.79 10.77 8.17
N TYR A 23 -1.51 10.44 8.10
CA TYR A 23 -0.99 9.12 8.36
C TYR A 23 -0.01 9.16 9.52
N ALA A 24 -0.40 8.54 10.63
CA ALA A 24 0.43 8.38 11.80
C ALA A 24 0.79 6.90 11.99
N VAL A 25 2.08 6.64 12.21
CA VAL A 25 2.60 5.31 12.53
C VAL A 25 3.36 5.35 13.84
N GLU A 26 3.14 4.35 14.66
CA GLU A 26 3.79 4.14 15.94
C GLU A 26 4.31 2.69 15.97
N ASP A 27 5.62 2.54 16.15
CA ASP A 27 6.28 1.24 16.24
C ASP A 27 7.32 1.23 17.37
N LYS A 28 8.14 0.17 17.45
CA LYS A 28 9.21 0.06 18.46
C LYS A 28 10.33 1.06 18.27
N ASN A 29 10.48 1.66 17.10
CA ASN A 29 11.59 2.52 16.72
C ASN A 29 11.21 4.00 16.85
N GLY A 30 9.93 4.31 17.01
CA GLY A 30 9.45 5.68 17.18
C GLY A 30 8.04 5.88 16.65
N SER A 31 7.69 7.15 16.47
CA SER A 31 6.43 7.60 15.90
C SER A 31 6.68 8.58 14.76
N LEU A 32 5.82 8.53 13.77
CA LEU A 32 5.81 9.44 12.64
C LEU A 32 4.36 9.90 12.43
N ASP A 33 4.18 11.15 12.01
CA ASP A 33 2.87 11.76 11.78
C ASP A 33 3.02 12.74 10.63
N GLU A 34 2.35 12.47 9.50
CA GLU A 34 2.46 13.24 8.27
C GLU A 34 1.13 13.39 7.55
N ASN A 35 0.97 14.52 6.85
CA ASN A 35 -0.21 14.83 6.05
C ASN A 35 0.07 14.65 4.56
N PHE A 36 -0.81 13.94 3.87
CA PHE A 36 -0.72 13.65 2.45
C PHE A 36 -1.95 14.13 1.70
N ARG A 37 -1.76 14.81 0.57
CA ARG A 37 -2.86 15.13 -0.32
C ARG A 37 -3.30 13.88 -1.06
N TYR A 38 -4.60 13.70 -1.23
CA TYR A 38 -5.12 12.54 -1.95
C TYR A 38 -4.64 12.47 -3.39
N ILE A 39 -4.47 13.62 -4.05
CA ILE A 39 -4.03 13.71 -5.43
C ILE A 39 -2.65 13.08 -5.67
N ASP A 40 -1.77 13.10 -4.66
CA ASP A 40 -0.42 12.56 -4.75
C ASP A 40 -0.37 11.05 -4.49
N PHE A 41 -1.49 10.44 -4.09
CA PHE A 41 -1.55 9.03 -3.78
C PHE A 41 -1.41 8.16 -5.04
N PRO A 42 -0.44 7.23 -5.11
CA PRO A 42 -0.20 6.43 -6.29
C PRO A 42 -1.26 5.33 -6.49
N ASN A 43 -1.58 5.02 -7.74
CA ASN A 43 -2.49 3.93 -8.08
C ASN A 43 -1.91 2.54 -7.80
N LYS A 44 -0.57 2.42 -7.85
CA LYS A 44 0.14 1.14 -7.69
C LYS A 44 0.76 1.06 -6.30
N SER A 45 0.66 -0.12 -5.71
CA SER A 45 1.36 -0.47 -4.47
C SER A 45 2.36 -1.58 -4.71
N SER A 46 3.38 -1.65 -3.87
CA SER A 46 4.22 -2.83 -3.71
C SER A 46 3.79 -3.60 -2.47
N VAL A 47 4.10 -4.91 -2.44
CA VAL A 47 3.81 -5.74 -1.28
C VAL A 47 5.11 -5.97 -0.52
N VAL A 48 5.09 -5.66 0.78
CA VAL A 48 6.20 -5.94 1.70
C VAL A 48 5.71 -6.93 2.75
N ILE A 49 6.54 -7.96 2.99
CA ILE A 49 6.27 -8.99 3.98
C ILE A 49 7.31 -8.88 5.08
N GLU A 50 6.87 -8.50 6.28
CA GLU A 50 7.70 -8.45 7.47
C GLU A 50 7.57 -9.77 8.24
N ARG A 51 8.68 -10.48 8.39
CA ARG A 51 8.78 -11.75 9.13
C ARG A 51 9.79 -11.62 10.24
N ASN A 52 9.53 -12.33 11.33
CA ASN A 52 10.52 -12.47 12.40
C ASN A 52 11.59 -13.50 11.97
N GLU A 53 12.57 -13.05 11.18
CA GLU A 53 13.63 -13.90 10.66
C GLU A 53 14.54 -14.43 11.77
N TRP A 54 14.74 -13.65 12.84
CA TRP A 54 15.51 -14.09 13.99
C TRP A 54 14.89 -15.35 14.62
N LEU A 55 13.58 -15.32 14.88
CA LEU A 55 12.86 -16.43 15.49
C LEU A 55 12.85 -17.67 14.58
N ARG A 56 12.74 -17.48 13.26
CA ARG A 56 12.88 -18.57 12.29
C ARG A 56 14.27 -19.21 12.33
N ASN A 57 15.32 -18.40 12.34
CA ASN A 57 16.70 -18.87 12.31
C ASN A 57 17.07 -19.58 13.63
N VAL A 58 16.66 -19.01 14.77
CA VAL A 58 16.84 -19.66 16.09
C VAL A 58 16.06 -20.97 16.15
N GLY A 59 14.83 -21.01 15.63
CA GLY A 59 14.05 -22.23 15.56
C GLY A 59 14.72 -23.33 14.71
N ALA A 60 15.29 -22.97 13.57
CA ALA A 60 16.06 -23.89 12.73
C ALA A 60 17.30 -24.43 13.47
N LEU A 61 18.04 -23.59 14.19
CA LEU A 61 19.18 -24.00 15.01
C LEU A 61 18.78 -25.03 16.08
N TRP A 62 17.68 -24.78 16.79
CA TRP A 62 17.18 -25.71 17.80
C TRP A 62 16.74 -27.06 17.22
N ILE A 63 16.15 -27.07 16.02
CA ILE A 63 15.84 -28.34 15.32
C ILE A 63 17.11 -29.13 15.03
N VAL A 64 18.16 -28.45 14.50
CA VAL A 64 19.44 -29.12 14.22
C VAL A 64 20.07 -29.71 15.48
N ILE A 65 20.08 -28.95 16.57
CA ILE A 65 20.60 -29.44 17.88
C ILE A 65 19.79 -30.66 18.36
N GLY A 66 18.46 -30.57 18.27
CA GLY A 66 17.58 -31.67 18.67
C GLY A 66 17.78 -32.94 17.84
N LEU A 67 17.94 -32.80 16.52
CA LEU A 67 18.23 -33.91 15.62
C LEU A 67 19.61 -34.53 15.93
N PHE A 68 20.62 -33.71 16.18
CA PHE A 68 21.94 -34.19 16.56
C PHE A 68 21.90 -34.98 17.87
N GLN A 69 21.18 -34.50 18.90
CA GLN A 69 21.00 -35.20 20.16
C GLN A 69 20.27 -36.56 20.00
N LEU A 70 19.22 -36.59 19.16
CA LEU A 70 18.51 -37.84 18.84
C LEU A 70 19.43 -38.83 18.13
N GLY A 71 20.13 -38.38 17.09
CA GLY A 71 21.04 -39.22 16.32
C GLY A 71 22.20 -39.77 17.18
N SER A 72 22.79 -38.94 18.04
CA SER A 72 23.84 -39.41 18.94
C SER A 72 23.35 -40.43 19.98
N ALA A 73 22.16 -40.21 20.53
CA ALA A 73 21.54 -41.17 21.46
C ALA A 73 21.20 -42.51 20.80
N MET A 74 20.69 -42.49 19.57
CA MET A 74 20.45 -43.70 18.80
C MET A 74 21.73 -44.46 18.50
N TYR A 75 22.81 -43.76 18.16
CA TYR A 75 24.11 -44.40 17.90
C TYR A 75 24.73 -45.00 19.16
N ALA A 76 24.61 -44.31 20.30
CA ALA A 76 25.14 -44.76 21.60
C ALA A 76 24.26 -45.84 22.29
N GLY A 77 23.05 -46.10 21.80
CA GLY A 77 22.08 -47.01 22.46
C GLY A 77 21.45 -46.40 23.72
N ASP A 78 21.51 -45.06 23.89
CA ASP A 78 20.96 -44.32 25.01
C ASP A 78 19.42 -44.22 24.94
N PRO A 79 18.73 -44.03 26.09
CA PRO A 79 17.30 -43.76 26.09
C PRO A 79 16.98 -42.45 25.33
N LEU A 80 15.98 -42.50 24.45
CA LEU A 80 15.54 -41.35 23.66
C LEU A 80 14.67 -40.35 24.45
N SER A 81 14.26 -40.74 25.66
CA SER A 81 13.44 -39.87 26.52
C SER A 81 14.11 -38.51 26.78
N GLY A 82 13.37 -37.42 26.47
CA GLY A 82 13.85 -36.05 26.63
C GLY A 82 14.80 -35.53 25.54
N LYS A 83 15.36 -36.39 24.68
CA LYS A 83 16.34 -35.97 23.65
C LYS A 83 15.74 -35.12 22.51
N GLY A 84 14.42 -35.20 22.28
CA GLY A 84 13.72 -34.41 21.25
C GLY A 84 13.22 -33.01 21.69
N PHE A 85 13.46 -32.64 22.96
CA PHE A 85 12.91 -31.40 23.54
C PHE A 85 13.25 -30.13 22.71
N TRP A 86 14.51 -29.96 22.33
CA TRP A 86 14.96 -28.83 21.54
C TRP A 86 14.36 -28.77 20.14
N MET A 87 14.14 -29.92 19.53
CA MET A 87 13.47 -30.00 18.23
C MET A 87 12.04 -29.48 18.32
N VAL A 88 11.30 -29.85 19.39
CA VAL A 88 9.93 -29.35 19.60
C VAL A 88 9.92 -27.83 19.79
N ILE A 89 10.84 -27.28 20.60
CA ILE A 89 10.99 -25.83 20.76
C ILE A 89 11.27 -25.16 19.41
N GLY A 90 12.18 -25.72 18.61
CA GLY A 90 12.50 -25.21 17.29
C GLY A 90 11.29 -25.16 16.35
N ILE A 91 10.47 -26.22 16.35
CA ILE A 91 9.22 -26.26 15.55
C ILE A 91 8.25 -25.17 16.03
N VAL A 92 8.06 -24.99 17.34
CA VAL A 92 7.21 -23.95 17.90
C VAL A 92 7.71 -22.56 17.51
N CYS A 93 9.03 -22.30 17.59
CA CYS A 93 9.61 -21.01 17.16
C CYS A 93 9.37 -20.72 15.67
N ILE A 94 9.58 -21.71 14.80
CA ILE A 94 9.31 -21.56 13.37
C ILE A 94 7.82 -21.31 13.12
N GLY A 95 6.94 -22.11 13.74
CA GLY A 95 5.49 -21.89 13.66
C GLY A 95 5.09 -20.48 14.07
N TRP A 96 5.60 -20.00 15.20
CA TRP A 96 5.34 -18.65 15.68
C TRP A 96 5.84 -17.56 14.72
N SER A 97 7.01 -17.77 14.10
CA SER A 97 7.54 -16.86 13.08
C SER A 97 6.58 -16.72 11.88
N TYR A 98 5.93 -17.78 11.45
CA TYR A 98 4.92 -17.72 10.39
C TYR A 98 3.64 -17.00 10.83
N PHE A 99 3.14 -17.27 12.03
CA PHE A 99 1.93 -16.62 12.56
C PHE A 99 2.13 -15.13 12.84
N SER A 100 3.36 -14.71 13.16
CA SER A 100 3.70 -13.30 13.43
C SER A 100 4.03 -12.50 12.15
N THR A 101 3.85 -13.09 10.97
CA THR A 101 4.11 -12.42 9.69
C THR A 101 3.10 -11.30 9.43
N ILE A 102 3.60 -10.11 9.09
CA ILE A 102 2.78 -8.96 8.69
C ILE A 102 2.98 -8.72 7.20
N LYS A 103 1.88 -8.53 6.48
CA LYS A 103 1.90 -8.13 5.06
C LYS A 103 1.40 -6.71 4.95
N TYR A 104 2.12 -5.90 4.18
CA TYR A 104 1.77 -4.51 3.91
C TYR A 104 1.59 -4.28 2.43
N SER A 105 0.60 -3.48 2.06
CA SER A 105 0.58 -2.73 0.81
C SER A 105 1.32 -1.42 1.06
N VAL A 106 2.36 -1.17 0.27
CA VAL A 106 3.23 -0.01 0.42
C VAL A 106 3.04 0.92 -0.74
N PHE A 107 2.63 2.13 -0.46
CA PHE A 107 2.44 3.21 -1.42
C PHE A 107 3.61 4.19 -1.30
N ALA A 108 4.33 4.40 -2.42
CA ALA A 108 5.48 5.30 -2.46
C ALA A 108 4.96 6.74 -2.54
N MET A 109 5.06 7.45 -1.44
CA MET A 109 4.74 8.88 -1.33
C MET A 109 5.99 9.64 -0.88
N ASP A 110 6.05 10.93 -1.16
CA ASP A 110 7.14 11.78 -0.73
C ASP A 110 6.66 12.64 0.46
N PRO A 111 7.41 12.75 1.56
CA PRO A 111 8.80 12.25 1.78
C PRO A 111 8.89 10.81 2.29
N ILE A 112 7.79 10.13 2.58
CA ILE A 112 7.79 8.80 3.20
C ILE A 112 6.82 7.85 2.49
N LYS A 113 7.01 6.56 2.76
CA LYS A 113 6.11 5.51 2.27
C LYS A 113 4.93 5.32 3.24
N VAL A 114 3.74 5.16 2.68
CA VAL A 114 2.53 4.81 3.44
C VAL A 114 2.36 3.30 3.43
N TYR A 115 2.28 2.71 4.61
CA TYR A 115 2.12 1.27 4.81
C TYR A 115 0.68 0.98 5.27
N VAL A 116 -0.02 0.14 4.52
CA VAL A 116 -1.37 -0.32 4.89
C VAL A 116 -1.30 -1.82 5.17
N ILE A 117 -1.64 -2.25 6.39
CA ILE A 117 -1.62 -3.66 6.78
C ILE A 117 -2.70 -4.42 5.99
N GLN A 118 -2.33 -5.53 5.33
CA GLN A 118 -3.26 -6.37 4.57
C GLN A 118 -4.16 -7.21 5.50
N GLU A 119 -5.06 -6.53 6.22
CA GLU A 119 -6.03 -7.10 7.14
C GLU A 119 -7.41 -6.43 6.97
N ARG A 120 -8.31 -6.62 7.94
CA ARG A 120 -9.74 -6.25 7.92
C ARG A 120 -10.08 -4.88 7.33
N TYR A 121 -9.25 -3.86 7.57
CA TYR A 121 -9.51 -2.48 7.12
C TYR A 121 -8.68 -2.07 5.89
N HIS A 122 -7.92 -2.98 5.30
CA HIS A 122 -7.05 -2.70 4.17
C HIS A 122 -7.81 -2.07 3.00
N ASP A 123 -8.82 -2.78 2.51
CA ASP A 123 -9.57 -2.35 1.32
C ASP A 123 -10.34 -1.06 1.60
N VAL A 124 -10.95 -0.95 2.79
CA VAL A 124 -11.69 0.25 3.20
C VAL A 124 -10.78 1.49 3.18
N ILE A 125 -9.54 1.39 3.71
CA ILE A 125 -8.57 2.50 3.73
C ILE A 125 -8.16 2.86 2.30
N VAL A 126 -7.79 1.86 1.50
CA VAL A 126 -7.29 2.08 0.13
C VAL A 126 -8.39 2.65 -0.77
N GLU A 127 -9.62 2.12 -0.68
CA GLU A 127 -10.76 2.59 -1.45
C GLU A 127 -11.16 4.01 -1.06
N GLU A 128 -11.16 4.35 0.24
CA GLU A 128 -11.45 5.70 0.71
C GLU A 128 -10.44 6.72 0.18
N ILE A 129 -9.13 6.41 0.27
CA ILE A 129 -8.08 7.29 -0.26
C ILE A 129 -8.24 7.46 -1.79
N LYS A 130 -8.41 6.35 -2.52
CA LYS A 130 -8.56 6.37 -3.98
C LYS A 130 -9.84 7.08 -4.42
N GLY A 131 -10.94 6.88 -3.71
CA GLY A 131 -12.21 7.55 -3.99
C GLY A 131 -12.08 9.07 -3.85
N ARG A 132 -11.46 9.56 -2.77
CA ARG A 132 -11.21 10.99 -2.56
C ARG A 132 -10.20 11.54 -3.56
N ARG A 133 -9.19 10.76 -3.94
CA ARG A 133 -8.26 11.13 -5.01
C ARG A 133 -8.99 11.39 -6.33
N ILE A 134 -9.88 10.48 -6.73
CA ILE A 134 -10.68 10.63 -7.95
C ILE A 134 -11.54 11.90 -7.87
N GLN A 135 -12.18 12.15 -6.74
CA GLN A 135 -12.99 13.35 -6.54
C GLN A 135 -12.16 14.64 -6.65
N GLN A 136 -10.97 14.67 -6.03
CA GLN A 136 -10.08 15.82 -6.14
C GLN A 136 -9.56 16.03 -7.56
N LEU A 137 -9.12 14.97 -8.25
CA LEU A 137 -8.65 15.05 -9.62
C LEU A 137 -9.76 15.57 -10.54
N ARG A 138 -11.01 15.10 -10.37
CA ARG A 138 -12.16 15.58 -11.13
C ARG A 138 -12.46 17.05 -10.83
N LYS A 139 -12.38 17.46 -9.57
CA LYS A 139 -12.62 18.85 -9.13
C LYS A 139 -11.58 19.82 -9.70
N TYR A 140 -10.30 19.43 -9.75
CA TYR A 140 -9.24 20.34 -10.17
C TYR A 140 -8.94 20.32 -11.68
N TYR A 141 -9.18 19.18 -12.34
CA TYR A 141 -8.79 18.95 -13.73
C TYR A 141 -9.94 18.51 -14.64
N GLY A 142 -11.15 18.36 -14.10
CA GLY A 142 -12.30 17.79 -14.83
C GLY A 142 -12.95 18.75 -15.86
N ASP A 143 -12.66 20.05 -15.76
CA ASP A 143 -13.20 21.05 -16.68
C ASP A 143 -12.21 21.36 -17.81
N VAL A 144 -12.75 21.72 -18.99
CA VAL A 144 -11.95 22.19 -20.13
C VAL A 144 -11.53 23.63 -19.86
N ASP A 145 -10.24 23.90 -19.99
CA ASP A 145 -9.69 25.25 -19.94
C ASP A 145 -9.57 25.79 -21.37
N PRO A 146 -10.43 26.77 -21.76
CA PRO A 146 -10.42 27.32 -23.12
C PRO A 146 -9.20 28.20 -23.42
N GLU A 147 -8.46 28.63 -22.37
CA GLU A 147 -7.24 29.45 -22.51
C GLU A 147 -5.99 28.59 -22.73
N ASN A 148 -6.06 27.28 -22.45
CA ASN A 148 -4.95 26.37 -22.63
C ASN A 148 -4.84 25.88 -24.08
N ASP A 149 -3.63 25.41 -24.43
CA ASP A 149 -3.40 24.79 -25.74
C ASP A 149 -4.27 23.52 -25.90
N PRO A 150 -5.05 23.39 -27.01
CA PRO A 150 -5.94 22.27 -27.22
C PRO A 150 -5.28 20.89 -27.16
N GLU A 151 -4.03 20.77 -27.59
CA GLU A 151 -3.30 19.49 -27.56
C GLU A 151 -2.95 19.10 -26.11
N ASN A 152 -2.52 20.09 -25.30
CA ASN A 152 -2.25 19.88 -23.87
C ASN A 152 -3.54 19.53 -23.10
N GLU A 153 -4.68 20.14 -23.46
CA GLU A 153 -5.98 19.81 -22.87
C GLU A 153 -6.41 18.38 -23.20
N ILE A 154 -6.26 17.94 -24.45
CA ILE A 154 -6.55 16.55 -24.84
C ILE A 154 -5.64 15.58 -24.06
N GLU A 155 -4.35 15.89 -23.89
CA GLU A 155 -3.43 15.04 -23.11
C GLU A 155 -3.82 15.00 -21.63
N LYS A 156 -4.27 16.11 -21.05
CA LYS A 156 -4.82 16.16 -19.67
C LYS A 156 -5.98 15.18 -19.51
N PHE A 157 -6.95 15.19 -20.43
CA PHE A 157 -8.10 14.29 -20.34
C PHE A 157 -7.74 12.83 -20.62
N ARG A 158 -6.78 12.54 -21.49
CA ARG A 158 -6.22 11.19 -21.67
C ARG A 158 -5.55 10.68 -20.40
N TRP A 159 -4.81 11.55 -19.72
CA TRP A 159 -4.22 11.22 -18.44
C TRP A 159 -5.29 10.95 -17.37
N LEU A 160 -6.34 11.77 -17.27
CA LEU A 160 -7.46 11.54 -16.35
C LEU A 160 -8.16 10.20 -16.61
N GLN A 161 -8.34 9.83 -17.87
CA GLN A 161 -8.90 8.53 -18.23
C GLN A 161 -7.97 7.38 -17.81
N LYS A 162 -6.67 7.50 -18.05
CA LYS A 162 -5.68 6.50 -17.62
C LYS A 162 -5.62 6.35 -16.10
N GLU A 163 -5.86 7.43 -15.35
CA GLU A 163 -5.95 7.43 -13.90
C GLU A 163 -7.32 6.91 -13.38
N GLY A 164 -8.26 6.62 -14.27
CA GLY A 164 -9.60 6.11 -13.92
C GLY A 164 -10.54 7.18 -13.35
N VAL A 165 -10.25 8.46 -13.59
CA VAL A 165 -11.07 9.59 -13.12
C VAL A 165 -12.28 9.81 -14.01
N ILE A 166 -12.14 9.60 -15.32
CA ILE A 166 -13.19 9.71 -16.32
C ILE A 166 -13.29 8.44 -17.16
N SER A 167 -14.44 8.18 -17.71
CA SER A 167 -14.69 7.05 -18.62
C SER A 167 -14.18 7.34 -20.05
N GLU A 168 -14.14 6.31 -20.89
CA GLU A 168 -13.79 6.47 -22.31
C GLU A 168 -14.82 7.34 -23.05
N GLU A 169 -16.09 7.22 -22.68
CA GLU A 169 -17.18 8.02 -23.24
C GLU A 169 -17.02 9.50 -22.85
N GLU A 170 -16.73 9.79 -21.59
CA GLU A 170 -16.45 11.14 -21.11
C GLU A 170 -15.23 11.73 -21.81
N LEU A 171 -14.16 10.93 -22.02
CA LEU A 171 -12.99 11.38 -22.78
C LEU A 171 -13.35 11.82 -24.20
N LYS A 172 -14.15 11.03 -24.93
CA LYS A 172 -14.60 11.37 -26.29
C LYS A 172 -15.42 12.65 -26.31
N GLN A 173 -16.29 12.85 -25.31
CA GLN A 173 -17.08 14.09 -25.19
C GLN A 173 -16.18 15.30 -24.92
N LYS A 174 -15.17 15.17 -24.04
CA LYS A 174 -14.23 16.25 -23.74
C LYS A 174 -13.36 16.62 -24.95
N ILE A 175 -12.92 15.64 -25.73
CA ILE A 175 -12.18 15.91 -26.97
C ILE A 175 -13.05 16.67 -27.97
N ALA A 176 -14.30 16.26 -28.16
CA ALA A 176 -15.23 16.97 -29.06
C ALA A 176 -15.51 18.41 -28.58
N GLU A 177 -15.63 18.64 -27.27
CA GLU A 177 -15.78 19.97 -26.66
C GLU A 177 -14.56 20.85 -26.96
N ILE A 178 -13.33 20.33 -26.79
CA ILE A 178 -12.09 21.06 -27.08
C ILE A 178 -11.98 21.41 -28.57
N GLU A 179 -12.29 20.45 -29.47
CA GLU A 179 -12.25 20.68 -30.92
C GLU A 179 -13.27 21.75 -31.35
N PHE A 180 -14.46 21.73 -30.76
CA PHE A 180 -15.48 22.76 -31.03
C PHE A 180 -15.00 24.16 -30.61
N LEU A 181 -14.44 24.29 -29.40
CA LEU A 181 -13.89 25.57 -28.91
C LEU A 181 -12.74 26.09 -29.78
N LYS A 182 -11.87 25.21 -30.28
CA LYS A 182 -10.79 25.56 -31.20
C LYS A 182 -11.34 26.16 -32.51
N HIS A 183 -12.39 25.57 -33.07
CA HIS A 183 -13.01 26.07 -34.31
C HIS A 183 -13.70 27.43 -34.10
N ASP A 184 -14.37 27.63 -32.98
CA ASP A 184 -15.07 28.87 -32.67
C ASP A 184 -14.08 30.04 -32.49
N VAL A 185 -12.96 29.81 -31.80
CA VAL A 185 -11.88 30.80 -31.66
C VAL A 185 -11.27 31.16 -33.03
N GLN A 186 -11.00 30.19 -33.90
CA GLN A 186 -10.48 30.48 -35.25
C GLN A 186 -11.47 31.26 -36.11
N ALA A 187 -12.77 30.99 -36.01
CA ALA A 187 -13.78 31.74 -36.75
C ALA A 187 -13.89 33.19 -36.31
N GLN A 188 -13.62 33.53 -35.06
CA GLN A 188 -13.59 34.91 -34.55
C GLN A 188 -12.39 35.75 -35.03
N TYR A 189 -11.25 35.11 -35.31
CA TYR A 189 -10.05 35.82 -35.83
C TYR A 189 -10.05 36.01 -37.35
N VAL A 190 -10.96 35.40 -38.10
CA VAL A 190 -11.03 35.47 -39.58
C VAL A 190 -12.06 36.51 -40.04
N ASN A 191 -12.91 37.04 -39.16
CA ASN A 191 -13.84 38.13 -39.42
C ASN A 191 -13.34 39.48 -38.89
#